data_8ffcc557d4b0c2f242702d43f38c3f02
#
_entry.id   8ffcc557d4b0c2f242702d43f38c3f02
#
_cell.length_a   1.000
_cell.length_b   1.000
_cell.length_c   1.000
_cell.angle_alpha   90.00
_cell.angle_beta   90.00
_cell.angle_gamma   90.00
#
_symmetry.space_group_name_H-M   'P 1'
#
loop_
_entity.id
_entity.type
_entity.pdbx_description
1 polymer ?
#
loop_
_entity_poly.entity_id
_entity_poly.type
_entity_poly.pdbx_seq_one_letter_code
_entity_poly.pdbx_strand_id
1 'polypeptide(L)'
;MRLLLAEDEKEMAHALEAVFTHNHYSVDVVYNGIDAADWAESGNYDGMILDIMMLGKSGLEVLREWTESIHHQIERLNSLVTQLLTLAKMEEGGGELELKTWNASETIMDAVTSFEASVVTKQIALQSDIAEEVHMEGDAARIHQLVSLLVDNAVKYTPEGGKIHIFWRKNGKKAEFSVQNTCDTLPEGDLNRLFGRFYRADASRARGKRRLWNRPFRGSCNCKGT
;
A
#
# COMPACT_ATOMS: atom_id res chain seq x y z
N MET A 1 15.09 26.58 14.05
CA MET A 1 15.27 25.17 13.66
C MET A 1 15.30 24.35 14.93
N ARG A 2 14.56 23.24 14.94
CA ARG A 2 14.49 22.30 16.07
C ARG A 2 15.28 21.03 15.74
N LEU A 3 16.23 20.67 16.61
CA LEU A 3 17.12 19.56 16.42
C LEU A 3 16.83 18.46 17.46
N LEU A 4 16.91 17.21 17.05
CA LEU A 4 17.00 16.07 17.95
C LEU A 4 18.49 15.67 18.06
N LEU A 5 19.01 15.64 19.28
CA LEU A 5 20.37 15.18 19.59
C LEU A 5 20.26 13.87 20.40
N ALA A 6 20.81 12.81 19.83
CA ALA A 6 20.88 11.52 20.48
C ALA A 6 22.36 11.17 20.73
N GLU A 7 22.73 11.11 22.03
CA GLU A 7 24.10 10.87 22.50
C GLU A 7 24.03 10.23 23.89
N ASP A 8 24.63 9.06 24.09
CA ASP A 8 24.55 8.36 25.37
C ASP A 8 25.56 8.85 26.41
N GLU A 9 26.64 9.51 25.98
CA GLU A 9 27.60 10.16 26.87
C GLU A 9 27.07 11.55 27.28
N LYS A 10 26.56 11.63 28.51
CA LYS A 10 25.88 12.85 29.00
C LYS A 10 26.74 14.12 28.97
N GLU A 11 28.04 14.01 29.20
CA GLU A 11 28.96 15.15 29.16
C GLU A 11 29.09 15.69 27.74
N MET A 12 29.19 14.80 26.75
CA MET A 12 29.24 15.15 25.33
C MET A 12 27.88 15.75 24.89
N ALA A 13 26.78 15.12 25.25
CA ALA A 13 25.45 15.60 24.95
C ALA A 13 25.21 17.03 25.45
N HIS A 14 25.56 17.33 26.71
CA HIS A 14 25.43 18.68 27.28
C HIS A 14 26.35 19.71 26.60
N ALA A 15 27.57 19.32 26.22
CA ALA A 15 28.45 20.19 25.49
C ALA A 15 27.91 20.56 24.10
N LEU A 16 27.40 19.59 23.38
CA LEU A 16 26.77 19.77 22.07
C LEU A 16 25.48 20.62 22.18
N GLU A 17 24.61 20.31 23.14
CA GLU A 17 23.40 21.10 23.43
C GLU A 17 23.73 22.56 23.66
N ALA A 18 24.76 22.87 24.48
CA ALA A 18 25.19 24.24 24.76
C ALA A 18 25.66 24.96 23.48
N VAL A 19 26.42 24.26 22.62
CA VAL A 19 26.90 24.82 21.36
C VAL A 19 25.74 25.12 20.42
N PHE A 20 24.79 24.20 20.23
CA PHE A 20 23.64 24.42 19.34
C PHE A 20 22.68 25.48 19.89
N THR A 21 22.42 25.46 21.19
CA THR A 21 21.55 26.49 21.83
C THR A 21 22.18 27.89 21.72
N HIS A 22 23.50 28.01 21.87
CA HIS A 22 24.22 29.29 21.67
C HIS A 22 24.05 29.79 20.24
N ASN A 23 23.92 28.88 19.26
CA ASN A 23 23.67 29.21 17.86
C ASN A 23 22.18 29.30 17.50
N HIS A 24 21.34 29.50 18.49
CA HIS A 24 19.88 29.72 18.34
C HIS A 24 19.09 28.52 17.77
N TYR A 25 19.57 27.30 17.93
CA TYR A 25 18.78 26.10 17.69
C TYR A 25 18.00 25.72 18.94
N SER A 26 16.80 25.21 18.75
CA SER A 26 16.06 24.50 19.81
C SER A 26 16.48 23.02 19.76
N VAL A 27 17.00 22.50 20.84
CA VAL A 27 17.55 21.14 20.90
C VAL A 27 16.79 20.30 21.91
N ASP A 28 16.33 19.15 21.48
CA ASP A 28 15.82 18.13 22.36
C ASP A 28 16.88 17.01 22.45
N VAL A 29 17.26 16.63 23.66
CA VAL A 29 18.33 15.66 23.92
C VAL A 29 17.76 14.34 24.42
N VAL A 30 18.21 13.23 23.84
CA VAL A 30 17.94 11.87 24.28
C VAL A 30 19.24 11.09 24.44
N TYR A 31 19.25 10.11 25.35
CA TYR A 31 20.48 9.45 25.78
C TYR A 31 20.55 7.94 25.41
N ASN A 32 19.69 7.50 24.51
CA ASN A 32 19.70 6.12 23.99
C ASN A 32 18.98 6.05 22.65
N GLY A 33 19.24 5.00 21.88
CA GLY A 33 18.69 4.83 20.56
C GLY A 33 17.20 4.47 20.52
N ILE A 34 16.63 3.96 21.60
CA ILE A 34 15.20 3.63 21.67
C ILE A 34 14.40 4.94 21.73
N ASP A 35 14.73 5.81 22.68
CA ASP A 35 14.12 7.12 22.82
C ASP A 35 14.34 7.97 21.56
N ALA A 36 15.54 7.87 20.95
CA ALA A 36 15.85 8.56 19.70
C ALA A 36 14.89 8.15 18.58
N ALA A 37 14.60 6.85 18.43
CA ALA A 37 13.66 6.36 17.44
C ALA A 37 12.23 6.87 17.71
N ASP A 38 11.75 6.76 18.95
CA ASP A 38 10.40 7.21 19.34
C ASP A 38 10.21 8.72 19.15
N TRP A 39 11.23 9.53 19.48
CA TRP A 39 11.18 10.97 19.31
C TRP A 39 11.30 11.38 17.85
N ALA A 40 12.12 10.68 17.06
CA ALA A 40 12.22 10.91 15.62
C ALA A 40 10.91 10.64 14.89
N GLU A 41 10.15 9.63 15.31
CA GLU A 41 8.84 9.30 14.71
C GLU A 41 7.74 10.28 15.12
N SER A 42 7.72 10.71 16.37
CA SER A 42 6.65 11.55 16.95
C SER A 42 6.89 13.04 16.84
N GLY A 43 8.14 13.48 16.68
CA GLY A 43 8.54 14.88 16.71
C GLY A 43 8.68 15.53 15.34
N ASN A 44 8.45 16.85 15.29
CA ASN A 44 8.78 17.64 14.10
C ASN A 44 10.16 18.27 14.30
N TYR A 45 11.18 17.61 13.73
CA TYR A 45 12.55 18.08 13.76
C TYR A 45 12.99 18.54 12.36
N ASP A 46 13.77 19.62 12.32
CA ASP A 46 14.41 20.11 11.09
C ASP A 46 15.70 19.34 10.78
N GLY A 47 16.29 18.69 11.79
CA GLY A 47 17.48 17.86 11.66
C GLY A 47 17.70 16.96 12.87
N MET A 48 18.48 15.90 12.67
CA MET A 48 18.87 14.96 13.73
C MET A 48 20.37 14.78 13.74
N ILE A 49 20.92 14.72 14.95
CA ILE A 49 22.32 14.41 15.22
C ILE A 49 22.30 13.13 16.06
N LEU A 50 22.84 12.07 15.52
CA LEU A 50 22.78 10.74 16.11
C LEU A 50 24.18 10.20 16.30
N ASP A 51 24.55 9.88 17.53
CA ASP A 51 25.74 9.07 17.74
C ASP A 51 25.54 7.66 17.17
N ILE A 52 26.62 7.11 16.62
CA ILE A 52 26.59 5.77 16.02
C ILE A 52 26.42 4.68 17.09
N MET A 53 27.10 4.83 18.22
CA MET A 53 27.16 3.81 19.27
C MET A 53 26.35 4.23 20.49
N MET A 54 25.07 3.88 20.50
CA MET A 54 24.18 4.15 21.62
C MET A 54 23.62 2.87 22.23
N LEU A 55 23.21 2.95 23.48
CA LEU A 55 22.50 1.86 24.17
C LEU A 55 21.13 1.59 23.51
N GLY A 56 20.82 0.32 23.32
CA GLY A 56 19.53 -0.15 22.79
C GLY A 56 19.49 -0.24 21.28
N LYS A 57 19.59 0.88 20.56
CA LYS A 57 19.71 0.95 19.11
C LYS A 57 20.86 1.86 18.72
N SER A 58 21.60 1.50 17.68
CA SER A 58 22.62 2.38 17.10
C SER A 58 21.97 3.53 16.34
N GLY A 59 22.67 4.66 16.18
CA GLY A 59 22.18 5.79 15.40
C GLY A 59 21.90 5.44 13.93
N LEU A 60 22.63 4.47 13.36
CA LEU A 60 22.37 3.98 12.01
C LEU A 60 21.06 3.18 11.92
N GLU A 61 20.70 2.42 12.96
CA GLU A 61 19.41 1.71 13.01
C GLU A 61 18.27 2.71 13.15
N VAL A 62 18.41 3.73 14.00
CA VAL A 62 17.43 4.83 14.14
C VAL A 62 17.24 5.55 12.79
N LEU A 63 18.33 5.91 12.11
CA LEU A 63 18.27 6.56 10.81
C LEU A 63 17.56 5.70 9.76
N ARG A 64 17.81 4.40 9.74
CA ARG A 64 17.18 3.47 8.81
C ARG A 64 15.67 3.38 9.06
N GLU A 65 15.25 3.16 10.31
CA GLU A 65 13.84 3.07 10.67
C GLU A 65 13.08 4.37 10.33
N TRP A 66 13.67 5.51 10.62
CA TRP A 66 13.08 6.80 10.29
C TRP A 66 12.94 7.03 8.78
N THR A 67 13.96 6.64 8.01
CA THR A 67 13.94 6.75 6.54
C THR A 67 12.88 5.80 5.94
N GLU A 68 12.74 4.59 6.46
CA GLU A 68 11.69 3.64 6.06
C GLU A 68 10.28 4.20 6.35
N SER A 69 10.09 4.82 7.52
CA SER A 69 8.83 5.48 7.89
C SER A 69 8.46 6.61 6.92
N ILE A 70 9.42 7.47 6.57
CA ILE A 70 9.22 8.54 5.57
C ILE A 70 8.84 7.94 4.20
N HIS A 71 9.53 6.90 3.77
CA HIS A 71 9.25 6.24 2.50
C HIS A 71 7.81 5.72 2.45
N HIS A 72 7.35 5.07 3.50
CA HIS A 72 5.96 4.62 3.63
C HIS A 72 4.93 5.76 3.60
N GLN A 73 5.26 6.91 4.18
CA GLN A 73 4.38 8.09 4.13
C GLN A 73 4.30 8.69 2.73
N ILE A 74 5.43 8.75 2.00
CA ILE A 74 5.47 9.19 0.61
C ILE A 74 4.65 8.28 -0.30
N GLU A 75 4.79 6.95 -0.16
CA GLU A 75 3.99 5.98 -0.92
C GLU A 75 2.48 6.16 -0.63
N ARG A 76 2.14 6.37 0.64
CA ARG A 76 0.75 6.65 1.04
C ARG A 76 0.22 7.92 0.39
N LEU A 77 1.00 9.00 0.40
CA LEU A 77 0.61 10.27 -0.22
C LEU A 77 0.42 10.13 -1.72
N ASN A 78 1.34 9.48 -2.41
CA ASN A 78 1.24 9.20 -3.84
C ASN A 78 -0.01 8.39 -4.18
N SER A 79 -0.32 7.38 -3.37
CA SER A 79 -1.55 6.59 -3.53
C SER A 79 -2.81 7.45 -3.37
N LEU A 80 -2.85 8.36 -2.39
CA LEU A 80 -3.98 9.26 -2.18
C LEU A 80 -4.14 10.25 -3.34
N VAL A 81 -3.04 10.84 -3.82
CA VAL A 81 -3.05 11.76 -4.97
C VAL A 81 -3.59 11.05 -6.22
N THR A 82 -3.12 9.83 -6.48
CA THR A 82 -3.58 9.03 -7.63
C THR A 82 -5.08 8.71 -7.52
N GLN A 83 -5.56 8.36 -6.33
CA GLN A 83 -6.99 8.12 -6.08
C GLN A 83 -7.83 9.38 -6.30
N LEU A 84 -7.37 10.55 -5.82
CA LEU A 84 -8.05 11.82 -6.04
C LEU A 84 -8.11 12.21 -7.51
N LEU A 85 -7.01 12.05 -8.25
CA LEU A 85 -6.98 12.32 -9.69
C LEU A 85 -7.91 11.39 -10.46
N THR A 86 -7.98 10.12 -10.07
CA THR A 86 -8.90 9.15 -10.67
C THR A 86 -10.36 9.54 -10.41
N LEU A 87 -10.70 9.95 -9.18
CA LEU A 87 -12.02 10.44 -8.82
C LEU A 87 -12.39 11.71 -9.60
N ALA A 88 -11.49 12.69 -9.65
CA ALA A 88 -11.72 13.94 -10.41
C ALA A 88 -12.01 13.65 -11.88
N LYS A 89 -11.22 12.77 -12.53
CA LYS A 89 -11.47 12.35 -13.91
C LYS A 89 -12.81 11.64 -14.11
N MET A 90 -13.28 10.90 -13.10
CA MET A 90 -14.60 10.26 -13.14
C MET A 90 -15.76 11.26 -12.95
N GLU A 91 -15.57 12.30 -12.13
CA GLU A 91 -16.58 13.33 -11.84
C GLU A 91 -16.71 14.38 -12.95
N GLU A 92 -15.63 14.69 -13.68
CA GLU A 92 -15.65 15.59 -14.84
C GLU A 92 -16.39 15.01 -16.08
N GLY A 93 -17.16 13.92 -15.88
CA GLY A 93 -17.89 13.26 -16.96
C GLY A 93 -16.87 12.55 -17.84
N GLY A 94 -16.33 11.48 -17.33
CA GLY A 94 -15.32 10.69 -18.05
C GLY A 94 -15.69 10.56 -19.52
N GLY A 95 -14.74 10.91 -20.38
CA GLY A 95 -14.93 11.00 -21.82
C GLY A 95 -15.80 9.88 -22.40
N GLU A 96 -16.42 10.12 -23.50
CA GLU A 96 -17.30 9.17 -24.17
C GLU A 96 -16.70 7.77 -24.09
N LEU A 97 -17.49 6.81 -23.59
CA LEU A 97 -17.07 5.40 -23.50
C LEU A 97 -16.77 4.93 -24.92
N GLU A 98 -15.54 4.55 -25.20
CA GLU A 98 -15.19 3.89 -26.44
C GLU A 98 -15.67 2.45 -26.45
N LEU A 99 -16.97 2.27 -26.74
CA LEU A 99 -17.54 0.93 -26.85
C LEU A 99 -17.09 0.29 -28.16
N LYS A 100 -16.19 -0.68 -28.04
CA LYS A 100 -15.69 -1.49 -29.17
C LYS A 100 -15.74 -2.96 -28.79
N THR A 101 -15.86 -3.83 -29.76
CA THR A 101 -15.65 -5.27 -29.55
C THR A 101 -14.16 -5.55 -29.53
N TRP A 102 -13.67 -6.21 -28.50
CA TRP A 102 -12.25 -6.48 -28.29
C TRP A 102 -12.04 -7.78 -27.53
N ASN A 103 -10.81 -8.31 -27.56
CA ASN A 103 -10.42 -9.49 -26.82
C ASN A 103 -10.10 -9.11 -25.36
N ALA A 104 -11.05 -9.34 -24.45
CA ALA A 104 -10.90 -9.02 -23.05
C ALA A 104 -9.86 -9.88 -22.34
N SER A 105 -9.63 -11.10 -22.83
CA SER A 105 -8.63 -12.01 -22.24
C SER A 105 -7.21 -11.45 -22.37
N GLU A 106 -6.86 -10.86 -23.50
CA GLU A 106 -5.56 -10.21 -23.70
C GLU A 106 -5.37 -9.03 -22.75
N THR A 107 -6.36 -8.15 -22.67
CA THR A 107 -6.30 -6.99 -21.76
C THR A 107 -6.16 -7.39 -20.29
N ILE A 108 -6.84 -8.46 -19.86
CA ILE A 108 -6.72 -8.97 -18.50
C ILE A 108 -5.34 -9.58 -18.27
N MET A 109 -4.83 -10.34 -19.24
CA MET A 109 -3.50 -10.92 -19.16
C MET A 109 -2.42 -9.83 -19.04
N ASP A 110 -2.48 -8.79 -19.88
CA ASP A 110 -1.55 -7.64 -19.83
C ASP A 110 -1.58 -6.95 -18.47
N ALA A 111 -2.79 -6.69 -17.95
CA ALA A 111 -2.95 -6.09 -16.64
C ALA A 111 -2.35 -6.95 -15.51
N VAL A 112 -2.51 -8.27 -15.56
CA VAL A 112 -1.96 -9.21 -14.56
C VAL A 112 -0.44 -9.30 -14.66
N THR A 113 0.09 -9.42 -15.87
CA THR A 113 1.54 -9.54 -16.13
C THR A 113 2.33 -8.34 -15.62
N SER A 114 1.72 -7.14 -15.62
CA SER A 114 2.36 -5.94 -15.09
C SER A 114 2.74 -6.02 -13.60
N PHE A 115 2.16 -6.96 -12.84
CA PHE A 115 2.43 -7.16 -11.42
C PHE A 115 3.39 -8.32 -11.11
N GLU A 116 3.88 -9.05 -12.11
CA GLU A 116 4.75 -10.23 -11.90
C GLU A 116 6.00 -9.90 -11.07
N ALA A 117 6.66 -8.78 -11.35
CA ALA A 117 7.84 -8.35 -10.59
C ALA A 117 7.53 -8.15 -9.09
N SER A 118 6.39 -7.53 -8.78
CA SER A 118 5.95 -7.29 -7.40
C SER A 118 5.57 -8.60 -6.67
N VAL A 119 4.94 -9.52 -7.40
CA VAL A 119 4.58 -10.86 -6.92
C VAL A 119 5.83 -11.67 -6.57
N VAL A 120 6.85 -11.66 -7.44
CA VAL A 120 8.14 -12.34 -7.22
C VAL A 120 8.87 -11.74 -6.02
N THR A 121 8.96 -10.41 -5.92
CA THR A 121 9.62 -9.72 -4.81
C THR A 121 9.01 -10.07 -3.45
N LYS A 122 7.68 -10.22 -3.39
CA LYS A 122 6.95 -10.63 -2.17
C LYS A 122 6.84 -12.15 -1.99
N GLN A 123 7.45 -12.95 -2.86
CA GLN A 123 7.36 -14.42 -2.82
C GLN A 123 5.91 -14.94 -2.84
N ILE A 124 4.98 -14.21 -3.49
CA ILE A 124 3.57 -14.58 -3.57
C ILE A 124 3.39 -15.67 -4.62
N ALA A 125 2.64 -16.72 -4.29
CA ALA A 125 2.22 -17.73 -5.26
C ALA A 125 1.04 -17.21 -6.08
N LEU A 126 1.29 -16.73 -7.31
CA LEU A 126 0.26 -16.29 -8.25
C LEU A 126 -0.21 -17.46 -9.12
N GLN A 127 -1.52 -17.71 -9.11
CA GLN A 127 -2.19 -18.63 -10.02
C GLN A 127 -3.23 -17.86 -10.83
N SER A 128 -3.25 -18.05 -12.17
CA SER A 128 -4.22 -17.40 -13.04
C SER A 128 -4.93 -18.42 -13.93
N ASP A 129 -6.25 -18.47 -13.83
CA ASP A 129 -7.14 -19.26 -14.68
C ASP A 129 -7.89 -18.27 -15.59
N ILE A 130 -7.28 -17.91 -16.71
CA ILE A 130 -7.80 -16.94 -17.67
C ILE A 130 -8.30 -17.69 -18.91
N ALA A 131 -9.62 -17.62 -19.13
CA ALA A 131 -10.22 -18.18 -20.35
C ALA A 131 -9.71 -17.42 -21.57
N GLU A 132 -9.30 -18.14 -22.61
CA GLU A 132 -8.79 -17.60 -23.85
C GLU A 132 -9.92 -17.02 -24.72
N GLU A 133 -9.59 -16.03 -25.56
CA GLU A 133 -10.43 -15.48 -26.63
C GLU A 133 -11.86 -15.05 -26.22
N VAL A 134 -12.02 -14.52 -25.03
CA VAL A 134 -13.30 -13.96 -24.61
C VAL A 134 -13.47 -12.56 -25.17
N HIS A 135 -14.26 -12.44 -26.23
CA HIS A 135 -14.61 -11.13 -26.81
C HIS A 135 -15.83 -10.53 -26.11
N MET A 136 -15.78 -9.25 -25.84
CA MET A 136 -16.87 -8.47 -25.26
C MET A 136 -16.91 -7.05 -25.86
N GLU A 137 -18.07 -6.40 -25.76
CA GLU A 137 -18.25 -5.01 -26.12
C GLU A 137 -18.06 -4.12 -24.88
N GLY A 138 -17.23 -3.09 -24.99
CA GLY A 138 -16.92 -2.22 -23.86
C GLY A 138 -15.73 -1.31 -24.13
N ASP A 139 -15.25 -0.67 -23.08
CA ASP A 139 -14.05 0.16 -23.07
C ASP A 139 -12.88 -0.62 -22.48
N ALA A 140 -11.96 -1.06 -23.34
CA ALA A 140 -10.79 -1.85 -22.95
C ALA A 140 -9.91 -1.15 -21.92
N ALA A 141 -9.70 0.17 -22.04
CA ALA A 141 -8.85 0.93 -21.13
C ALA A 141 -9.43 0.98 -19.71
N ARG A 142 -10.76 1.13 -19.62
CA ARG A 142 -11.47 1.14 -18.35
C ARG A 142 -11.45 -0.24 -17.68
N ILE A 143 -11.58 -1.30 -18.45
CA ILE A 143 -11.47 -2.68 -17.91
C ILE A 143 -10.05 -2.97 -17.47
N HIS A 144 -9.04 -2.60 -18.26
CA HIS A 144 -7.64 -2.72 -17.88
C HIS A 144 -7.37 -2.00 -16.55
N GLN A 145 -7.85 -0.76 -16.40
CA GLN A 145 -7.72 0.02 -15.17
C GLN A 145 -8.40 -0.66 -13.98
N LEU A 146 -9.62 -1.20 -14.15
CA LEU A 146 -10.35 -1.92 -13.10
C LEU A 146 -9.58 -3.17 -12.65
N VAL A 147 -9.12 -3.98 -13.60
CA VAL A 147 -8.34 -5.19 -13.32
C VAL A 147 -7.05 -4.83 -12.58
N SER A 148 -6.30 -3.83 -13.06
CA SER A 148 -5.06 -3.37 -12.44
C SER A 148 -5.30 -2.92 -10.99
N LEU A 149 -6.37 -2.17 -10.70
CA LEU A 149 -6.71 -1.75 -9.34
C LEU A 149 -7.01 -2.95 -8.42
N LEU A 150 -7.72 -3.97 -8.93
CA LEU A 150 -8.06 -5.16 -8.14
C LEU A 150 -6.83 -6.03 -7.87
N VAL A 151 -5.94 -6.17 -8.87
CA VAL A 151 -4.70 -6.94 -8.72
C VAL A 151 -3.71 -6.21 -7.81
N ASP A 152 -3.56 -4.89 -7.94
CA ASP A 152 -2.75 -4.06 -7.04
C ASP A 152 -3.18 -4.22 -5.58
N ASN A 153 -4.48 -4.13 -5.33
CA ASN A 153 -5.02 -4.38 -3.99
C ASN A 153 -4.68 -5.79 -3.49
N ALA A 154 -4.82 -6.81 -4.33
CA ALA A 154 -4.49 -8.17 -3.94
C ALA A 154 -3.00 -8.31 -3.60
N VAL A 155 -2.09 -7.78 -4.42
CA VAL A 155 -0.63 -7.81 -4.18
C VAL A 155 -0.28 -7.03 -2.91
N LYS A 156 -0.90 -5.87 -2.69
CA LYS A 156 -0.64 -5.01 -1.54
C LYS A 156 -1.01 -5.67 -0.22
N TYR A 157 -2.17 -6.32 -0.16
CA TYR A 157 -2.72 -6.90 1.07
C TYR A 157 -2.43 -8.39 1.26
N THR A 158 -1.73 -9.02 0.34
CA THR A 158 -1.23 -10.39 0.51
C THR A 158 0.09 -10.34 1.30
N PRO A 159 0.22 -11.10 2.39
CA PRO A 159 1.47 -11.22 3.12
C PRO A 159 2.53 -11.94 2.27
N GLU A 160 3.80 -11.76 2.63
CA GLU A 160 4.91 -12.48 2.03
C GLU A 160 4.70 -14.00 2.10
N GLY A 161 4.97 -14.70 1.01
CA GLY A 161 4.70 -16.14 0.87
C GLY A 161 3.20 -16.50 0.76
N GLY A 162 2.32 -15.52 0.66
CA GLY A 162 0.88 -15.73 0.47
C GLY A 162 0.51 -16.21 -0.94
N LYS A 163 -0.80 -16.26 -1.22
CA LYS A 163 -1.32 -16.74 -2.50
C LYS A 163 -2.31 -15.75 -3.08
N ILE A 164 -2.24 -15.57 -4.40
CA ILE A 164 -3.25 -14.84 -5.19
C ILE A 164 -3.76 -15.79 -6.26
N HIS A 165 -5.07 -15.87 -6.44
CA HIS A 165 -5.70 -16.62 -7.51
C HIS A 165 -6.64 -15.70 -8.30
N ILE A 166 -6.41 -15.63 -9.62
CA ILE A 166 -7.15 -14.80 -10.56
C ILE A 166 -7.97 -15.70 -11.47
N PHE A 167 -9.26 -15.40 -11.61
CA PHE A 167 -10.16 -16.13 -12.50
C PHE A 167 -10.77 -15.17 -13.51
N TRP A 168 -10.78 -15.57 -14.77
CA TRP A 168 -11.51 -14.93 -15.84
C TRP A 168 -12.23 -15.96 -16.68
N ARG A 169 -13.54 -15.84 -16.79
CA ARG A 169 -14.32 -16.77 -17.61
C ARG A 169 -15.59 -16.12 -18.16
N LYS A 170 -16.04 -16.66 -19.29
CA LYS A 170 -17.35 -16.34 -19.86
C LYS A 170 -18.39 -17.32 -19.30
N ASN A 171 -19.50 -16.81 -18.79
CA ASN A 171 -20.62 -17.61 -18.31
C ASN A 171 -21.90 -17.15 -19.03
N GLY A 172 -22.19 -17.79 -20.17
CA GLY A 172 -23.29 -17.39 -21.06
C GLY A 172 -23.08 -15.98 -21.64
N LYS A 173 -24.01 -15.06 -21.33
CA LYS A 173 -23.93 -13.66 -21.76
C LYS A 173 -23.14 -12.76 -20.80
N LYS A 174 -22.62 -13.31 -19.70
CA LYS A 174 -21.86 -12.55 -18.70
C LYS A 174 -20.40 -12.96 -18.72
N ALA A 175 -19.52 -12.02 -18.46
CA ALA A 175 -18.13 -12.27 -18.15
C ALA A 175 -17.92 -12.10 -16.63
N GLU A 176 -17.13 -12.98 -16.03
CA GLU A 176 -16.84 -12.99 -14.60
C GLU A 176 -15.32 -12.87 -14.41
N PHE A 177 -14.91 -11.81 -13.72
CA PHE A 177 -13.55 -11.62 -13.25
C PHE A 177 -13.53 -11.69 -11.72
N SER A 178 -12.64 -12.47 -11.15
CA SER A 178 -12.47 -12.52 -9.71
C SER A 178 -11.00 -12.63 -9.31
N VAL A 179 -10.66 -11.96 -8.21
CA VAL A 179 -9.34 -12.03 -7.57
C VAL A 179 -9.54 -12.53 -6.15
N GLN A 180 -8.80 -13.55 -5.78
CA GLN A 180 -8.78 -14.11 -4.42
C GLN A 180 -7.37 -13.99 -3.89
N ASN A 181 -7.22 -13.54 -2.66
CA ASN A 181 -5.91 -13.45 -2.03
C ASN A 181 -5.95 -13.91 -0.57
N THR A 182 -4.83 -14.41 -0.09
CA THR A 182 -4.67 -14.68 1.35
C THR A 182 -4.51 -13.35 2.08
N CYS A 183 -5.09 -13.26 3.29
CA CYS A 183 -4.89 -12.13 4.18
C CYS A 183 -4.76 -12.63 5.62
N ASP A 184 -4.00 -11.91 6.45
CA ASP A 184 -3.79 -12.28 7.84
C ASP A 184 -5.03 -12.01 8.71
N THR A 185 -5.78 -10.97 8.38
CA THR A 185 -6.97 -10.56 9.13
C THR A 185 -8.05 -10.03 8.19
N LEU A 186 -9.30 -10.41 8.49
CA LEU A 186 -10.47 -9.83 7.85
C LEU A 186 -11.15 -8.87 8.81
N PRO A 187 -11.62 -7.71 8.33
CA PRO A 187 -12.47 -6.87 9.13
C PRO A 187 -13.76 -7.62 9.48
N GLU A 188 -14.11 -7.61 10.77
CA GLU A 188 -15.39 -8.15 11.23
C GLU A 188 -16.51 -7.18 10.84
N GLY A 189 -17.60 -7.70 10.28
CA GLY A 189 -18.80 -6.93 9.95
C GLY A 189 -19.20 -6.96 8.48
N ASP A 190 -19.97 -5.96 8.06
CA ASP A 190 -20.51 -5.88 6.70
C ASP A 190 -19.39 -5.55 5.69
N LEU A 191 -19.06 -6.53 4.86
CA LEU A 191 -18.04 -6.40 3.80
C LEU A 191 -18.41 -5.38 2.72
N ASN A 192 -19.68 -4.95 2.62
CA ASN A 192 -20.08 -3.88 1.71
C ASN A 192 -19.43 -2.54 2.07
N ARG A 193 -19.00 -2.37 3.31
CA ARG A 193 -18.25 -1.18 3.74
C ARG A 193 -16.88 -1.07 3.07
N LEU A 194 -16.29 -2.18 2.61
CA LEU A 194 -15.03 -2.16 1.86
C LEU A 194 -15.13 -1.39 0.54
N PHE A 195 -16.33 -1.24 -0.01
CA PHE A 195 -16.60 -0.42 -1.21
C PHE A 195 -16.93 1.05 -0.89
N GLY A 196 -16.98 1.40 0.40
CA GLY A 196 -17.20 2.79 0.81
C GLY A 196 -16.00 3.67 0.44
N ARG A 197 -16.28 4.89 -0.06
CA ARG A 197 -15.23 5.89 -0.31
C ARG A 197 -14.43 6.11 0.97
N PHE A 198 -13.09 6.07 0.87
CA PHE A 198 -12.15 6.29 1.99
C PHE A 198 -12.16 5.23 3.11
N TYR A 199 -12.86 4.11 2.94
CA TYR A 199 -12.83 3.05 3.93
C TYR A 199 -11.49 2.31 3.90
N ARG A 200 -10.84 2.22 5.06
CA ARG A 200 -9.66 1.37 5.29
C ARG A 200 -9.94 0.52 6.51
N ALA A 201 -9.66 -0.77 6.42
CA ALA A 201 -9.67 -1.63 7.60
C ALA A 201 -8.51 -1.21 8.51
N ASP A 202 -8.83 -0.71 9.72
CA ASP A 202 -7.81 -0.36 10.72
C ASP A 202 -7.04 -1.62 11.13
N ALA A 203 -5.78 -1.71 10.72
CA ALA A 203 -4.87 -2.78 11.10
C ALA A 203 -4.60 -2.83 12.62
N SER A 204 -4.91 -1.75 13.36
CA SER A 204 -4.68 -1.63 14.81
C SER A 204 -5.64 -2.44 15.68
N ARG A 205 -6.78 -2.92 15.17
CA ARG A 205 -7.79 -3.69 15.93
C ARG A 205 -7.68 -5.21 15.79
N ALA A 206 -6.79 -5.72 14.95
CA ALA A 206 -6.69 -7.14 14.64
C ALA A 206 -5.47 -7.81 15.29
N ARG A 207 -5.39 -7.83 16.62
CA ARG A 207 -4.54 -8.78 17.34
C ARG A 207 -5.31 -10.07 17.58
N GLY A 208 -5.07 -11.09 16.76
CA GLY A 208 -5.51 -12.44 17.07
C GLY A 208 -5.85 -13.35 15.89
N LYS A 209 -5.01 -14.35 15.66
CA LYS A 209 -5.22 -15.60 14.92
C LYS A 209 -5.22 -15.54 13.40
N ARG A 210 -4.13 -16.03 12.78
CA ARG A 210 -4.04 -16.46 11.40
C ARG A 210 -5.20 -17.41 11.07
N ARG A 211 -6.07 -17.01 10.14
CA ARG A 211 -7.04 -17.91 9.49
C ARG A 211 -6.84 -17.84 7.98
N LEU A 212 -6.59 -19.01 7.40
CA LEU A 212 -6.68 -19.22 5.96
C LEU A 212 -8.11 -18.92 5.51
N TRP A 213 -8.27 -17.95 4.65
CA TRP A 213 -9.58 -17.56 4.13
C TRP A 213 -9.76 -18.09 2.72
N ASN A 214 -10.79 -18.94 2.55
CA ASN A 214 -11.19 -19.55 1.31
C ASN A 214 -12.61 -19.05 0.94
N ARG A 215 -12.80 -17.74 0.79
CA ARG A 215 -14.01 -17.20 0.17
C ARG A 215 -13.67 -16.24 -0.95
N PRO A 216 -14.17 -16.49 -2.17
CA PRO A 216 -13.91 -15.63 -3.32
C PRO A 216 -14.58 -14.28 -3.12
N PHE A 217 -13.83 -13.21 -3.34
CA PHE A 217 -14.38 -11.90 -3.58
C PHE A 217 -14.99 -11.91 -4.99
N ARG A 218 -16.31 -12.03 -5.09
CA ARG A 218 -17.00 -11.97 -6.37
C ARG A 218 -17.47 -10.56 -6.64
N GLY A 219 -16.69 -9.81 -7.40
CA GLY A 219 -17.17 -8.61 -8.08
C GLY A 219 -17.89 -9.02 -9.36
N SER A 220 -19.23 -8.98 -9.40
CA SER A 220 -19.95 -9.13 -10.64
C SER A 220 -20.11 -7.76 -11.30
N CYS A 221 -19.41 -7.51 -12.38
CA CYS A 221 -19.69 -6.38 -13.26
C CYS A 221 -20.90 -6.75 -14.12
N ASN A 222 -22.06 -6.15 -13.84
CA ASN A 222 -23.26 -6.31 -14.66
C ASN A 222 -23.15 -5.36 -15.86
N CYS A 223 -22.56 -5.81 -16.95
CA CYS A 223 -22.74 -5.17 -18.24
C CYS A 223 -24.13 -5.53 -18.75
N LYS A 224 -25.12 -4.65 -18.58
CA LYS A 224 -26.37 -4.75 -19.30
C LYS A 224 -26.11 -4.37 -20.75
N GLY A 225 -25.97 -5.36 -21.63
CA GLY A 225 -26.20 -5.16 -23.03
C GLY A 225 -27.72 -5.10 -23.26
N THR A 226 -28.20 -4.00 -23.79
CA THR A 226 -29.50 -3.89 -24.45
C THR A 226 -29.50 -4.70 -25.74
#